data_f9f154dc89b7a152418f9a6bfa6ea3cb
#
_entry.id   f9f154dc89b7a152418f9a6bfa6ea3cb
#
_cell.length_a   1.000
_cell.length_b   1.000
_cell.length_c   1.000
_cell.angle_alpha   90.00
_cell.angle_beta   90.00
_cell.angle_gamma   90.00
#
_symmetry.space_group_name_H-M   'P 1'
#
loop_
_entity.id
_entity.type
_entity.pdbx_description
1 polymer ?
#
loop_
_entity_poly.entity_id
_entity_poly.type
_entity_poly.pdbx_seq_one_letter_code
_entity_poly.pdbx_strand_id
1 'polypeptide(L)'
;MLAKIVACLDVKDGVVVKGTQFKNHEIMGDIVALAKRYNEEGADEIVIYDITASTKNDLVDKSWIQKVAAVIDVPLCVAGGIRSIEDAQIVFDNGAQKISINSPALANPDLINELSETFGKSRVVVGIDSYYDQARDDYFVYALTGDPDTTLETKWRTEDWIKEVEKRGAGEIVLNMMNQDGVRSGYDLVQLAKFSALTSLPIVASGGAGAPEHFLEAYTKGNAAGTLGASAFHKKIVHIGELKDYLRANGLTAHGKINWEKVGGLLPVIVQDHQTAEVLMFGVMTPDALKKTLTEQVVTFFSRTKNRLWTKGETSGNFLKVVNYTLDCDQDTLLITVNPIGNTCHLGNVSCFDGVSNQLPWVFFSQLEKLLESRKNSDPESSYTAALYAKGTKRIAQKVGEEGVEVALAATVQDKEELVNEAADLLYHATVLLHDQDLSWQDVIAVLKHRHGQ
;
A
#
# COMPACT_ATOMS: atom_id res chain seq x y z
N MET A 1 -6.32 -6.24 -6.23
CA MET A 1 -6.22 -5.40 -5.01
C MET A 1 -5.54 -6.22 -3.92
N LEU A 2 -4.53 -5.68 -3.25
CA LEU A 2 -3.85 -6.35 -2.14
C LEU A 2 -4.68 -6.23 -0.86
N ALA A 3 -5.01 -7.38 -0.25
CA ALA A 3 -5.75 -7.42 1.02
C ALA A 3 -4.75 -7.39 2.20
N LYS A 4 -4.68 -6.27 2.88
CA LYS A 4 -3.87 -6.06 4.09
C LYS A 4 -4.68 -6.43 5.33
N ILE A 5 -4.22 -7.40 6.12
CA ILE A 5 -4.87 -7.82 7.37
C ILE A 5 -4.08 -7.27 8.56
N VAL A 6 -4.72 -6.41 9.35
CA VAL A 6 -4.15 -5.79 10.55
C VAL A 6 -4.72 -6.46 11.80
N ALA A 7 -3.86 -6.97 12.67
CA ALA A 7 -4.26 -7.52 13.97
C ALA A 7 -4.16 -6.45 15.06
N CYS A 8 -5.25 -6.19 15.76
CA CYS A 8 -5.34 -5.17 16.80
C CYS A 8 -5.18 -5.76 18.20
N LEU A 9 -4.42 -5.09 19.04
CA LEU A 9 -4.20 -5.35 20.46
C LEU A 9 -4.62 -4.12 21.27
N ASP A 10 -5.86 -4.12 21.75
CA ASP A 10 -6.35 -3.10 22.70
C ASP A 10 -5.77 -3.43 24.07
N VAL A 11 -4.89 -2.58 24.60
CA VAL A 11 -4.16 -2.82 25.85
C VAL A 11 -4.67 -1.92 26.96
N LYS A 12 -4.92 -2.54 28.12
CA LYS A 12 -5.25 -1.85 29.36
C LYS A 12 -4.43 -2.45 30.49
N ASP A 13 -3.67 -1.62 31.21
CA ASP A 13 -2.85 -2.02 32.35
C ASP A 13 -1.98 -3.29 32.09
N GLY A 14 -1.39 -3.37 30.89
CA GLY A 14 -0.46 -4.44 30.49
C GLY A 14 -1.08 -5.73 29.96
N VAL A 15 -2.39 -5.81 29.85
CA VAL A 15 -3.10 -6.97 29.30
C VAL A 15 -3.96 -6.57 28.10
N VAL A 16 -4.11 -7.49 27.17
CA VAL A 16 -5.01 -7.27 26.02
C VAL A 16 -6.44 -7.49 26.47
N VAL A 17 -7.26 -6.51 26.16
CA VAL A 17 -8.69 -6.51 26.49
C VAL A 17 -9.53 -6.33 25.23
N LYS A 18 -10.80 -6.68 25.26
CA LYS A 18 -11.78 -6.31 24.25
C LYS A 18 -13.15 -6.07 24.84
N GLY A 19 -13.76 -4.94 24.48
CA GLY A 19 -15.13 -4.59 24.82
C GLY A 19 -16.07 -4.76 23.63
N THR A 20 -17.35 -4.47 23.87
CA THR A 20 -18.38 -4.26 22.84
C THR A 20 -18.79 -2.80 22.91
N GLN A 21 -18.66 -2.06 21.81
CA GLN A 21 -18.90 -0.61 21.75
C GLN A 21 -18.21 0.14 22.91
N PHE A 22 -16.93 -0.19 23.12
CA PHE A 22 -16.04 0.38 24.16
C PHE A 22 -16.48 0.13 25.61
N LYS A 23 -17.37 -0.83 25.86
CA LYS A 23 -17.88 -1.20 27.19
C LYS A 23 -17.61 -2.66 27.52
N ASN A 24 -17.64 -3.01 28.82
CA ASN A 24 -17.54 -4.39 29.31
C ASN A 24 -16.29 -5.13 28.82
N HIS A 25 -15.10 -4.60 29.15
CA HIS A 25 -13.83 -5.17 28.73
C HIS A 25 -13.60 -6.57 29.33
N GLU A 26 -13.38 -7.57 28.47
CA GLU A 26 -12.92 -8.92 28.82
C GLU A 26 -11.41 -8.99 28.57
N ILE A 27 -10.67 -9.69 29.45
CA ILE A 27 -9.24 -9.98 29.26
C ILE A 27 -9.11 -11.06 28.19
N MET A 28 -8.33 -10.75 27.13
CA MET A 28 -8.08 -11.66 25.99
C MET A 28 -6.76 -12.43 26.15
N GLY A 29 -5.77 -11.89 26.86
CA GLY A 29 -4.51 -12.54 27.10
C GLY A 29 -3.31 -11.61 27.26
N ASP A 30 -2.13 -12.22 27.28
CA ASP A 30 -0.85 -11.51 27.33
C ASP A 30 -0.52 -10.87 25.97
N ILE A 31 -0.03 -9.63 25.99
CA ILE A 31 0.24 -8.83 24.78
C ILE A 31 1.30 -9.49 23.88
N VAL A 32 2.37 -10.05 24.46
CA VAL A 32 3.47 -10.65 23.71
C VAL A 32 3.05 -11.98 23.08
N ALA A 33 2.32 -12.79 23.86
CA ALA A 33 1.80 -14.08 23.37
C ALA A 33 0.84 -13.88 22.20
N LEU A 34 -0.06 -12.89 22.27
CA LEU A 34 -1.02 -12.60 21.20
C LEU A 34 -0.32 -12.01 19.98
N ALA A 35 0.62 -11.08 20.16
CA ALA A 35 1.39 -10.52 19.05
C ALA A 35 2.17 -11.61 18.31
N LYS A 36 2.85 -12.49 19.04
CA LYS A 36 3.56 -13.63 18.46
C LYS A 36 2.61 -14.53 17.67
N ARG A 37 1.46 -14.88 18.23
CA ARG A 37 0.46 -15.71 17.55
C ARG A 37 -0.02 -15.06 16.24
N TYR A 38 -0.36 -13.77 16.23
CA TYR A 38 -0.82 -13.11 15.01
C TYR A 38 0.27 -12.99 13.97
N ASN A 39 1.50 -12.75 14.39
CA ASN A 39 2.66 -12.81 13.52
C ASN A 39 2.83 -14.22 12.91
N GLU A 40 2.67 -15.28 13.70
CA GLU A 40 2.73 -16.68 13.24
C GLU A 40 1.55 -17.04 12.32
N GLU A 41 0.36 -16.53 12.58
CA GLU A 41 -0.82 -16.70 11.74
C GLU A 41 -0.75 -15.88 10.43
N GLY A 42 0.23 -14.97 10.29
CA GLY A 42 0.50 -14.22 9.06
C GLY A 42 -0.24 -12.89 8.95
N ALA A 43 -0.47 -12.17 10.04
CA ALA A 43 -0.89 -10.77 9.97
C ALA A 43 0.09 -9.94 9.13
N ASP A 44 -0.39 -8.94 8.40
CA ASP A 44 0.45 -8.03 7.61
C ASP A 44 0.97 -6.85 8.43
N GLU A 45 0.27 -6.51 9.51
CA GLU A 45 0.63 -5.47 10.46
C GLU A 45 0.01 -5.78 11.82
N ILE A 46 0.69 -5.43 12.90
CA ILE A 46 0.13 -5.48 14.25
C ILE A 46 0.03 -4.07 14.78
N VAL A 47 -1.13 -3.72 15.37
CA VAL A 47 -1.32 -2.43 16.04
C VAL A 47 -1.57 -2.62 17.52
N ILE A 48 -0.88 -1.82 18.34
CA ILE A 48 -1.12 -1.70 19.77
C ILE A 48 -1.87 -0.38 20.02
N TYR A 49 -3.05 -0.47 20.62
CA TYR A 49 -3.77 0.67 21.17
C TYR A 49 -3.71 0.63 22.70
N ASP A 50 -2.93 1.51 23.33
CA ASP A 50 -3.07 1.77 24.76
C ASP A 50 -4.31 2.63 24.98
N ILE A 51 -5.42 1.97 25.32
CA ILE A 51 -6.73 2.63 25.49
C ILE A 51 -6.81 3.50 26.76
N THR A 52 -5.83 3.41 27.66
CA THR A 52 -5.77 4.18 28.91
C THR A 52 -4.84 5.39 28.84
N ALA A 53 -3.85 5.38 27.96
CA ALA A 53 -2.84 6.44 27.88
C ALA A 53 -3.44 7.83 27.61
N SER A 54 -4.37 7.93 26.67
CA SER A 54 -5.01 9.20 26.32
C SER A 54 -5.87 9.78 27.48
N THR A 55 -6.54 8.92 28.24
CA THR A 55 -7.38 9.33 29.38
C THR A 55 -6.57 9.69 30.61
N LYS A 56 -5.42 9.03 30.81
CA LYS A 56 -4.49 9.30 31.94
C LYS A 56 -3.49 10.41 31.64
N ASN A 57 -3.48 10.94 30.43
CA ASN A 57 -2.51 11.92 29.95
C ASN A 57 -1.06 11.37 29.93
N ASP A 58 -0.90 10.07 29.76
CA ASP A 58 0.36 9.36 29.69
C ASP A 58 0.71 8.94 28.24
N LEU A 59 1.99 8.59 27.99
CA LEU A 59 2.43 7.92 26.79
C LEU A 59 2.33 6.40 26.99
N VAL A 60 2.08 5.66 25.92
CA VAL A 60 2.11 4.18 25.91
C VAL A 60 3.40 3.64 26.53
N ASP A 61 3.31 2.56 27.33
CA ASP A 61 4.47 1.97 27.98
C ASP A 61 5.46 1.39 26.95
N LYS A 62 6.62 2.01 26.85
CA LYS A 62 7.70 1.62 25.94
C LYS A 62 8.17 0.18 26.13
N SER A 63 8.02 -0.40 27.34
CA SER A 63 8.41 -1.80 27.60
C SER A 63 7.54 -2.78 26.83
N TRP A 64 6.29 -2.47 26.54
CA TRP A 64 5.42 -3.30 25.72
C TRP A 64 5.84 -3.26 24.26
N ILE A 65 6.19 -2.04 23.76
CA ILE A 65 6.67 -1.86 22.39
C ILE A 65 7.90 -2.73 22.15
N GLN A 66 8.91 -2.65 23.04
CA GLN A 66 10.15 -3.43 22.94
C GLN A 66 9.89 -4.94 22.95
N LYS A 67 9.06 -5.42 23.90
CA LYS A 67 8.74 -6.85 24.02
C LYS A 67 8.00 -7.38 22.79
N VAL A 68 7.06 -6.62 22.25
CA VAL A 68 6.31 -7.02 21.06
C VAL A 68 7.21 -6.95 19.83
N ALA A 69 7.96 -5.87 19.63
CA ALA A 69 8.89 -5.73 18.51
C ALA A 69 9.96 -6.83 18.44
N ALA A 70 10.32 -7.42 19.59
CA ALA A 70 11.28 -8.53 19.66
C ALA A 70 10.74 -9.89 19.18
N VAL A 71 9.42 -10.07 19.08
CA VAL A 71 8.78 -11.35 18.76
C VAL A 71 7.99 -11.35 17.43
N ILE A 72 7.98 -10.23 16.73
CA ILE A 72 7.29 -10.09 15.44
C ILE A 72 8.26 -9.64 14.34
N ASP A 73 7.98 -10.03 13.10
CA ASP A 73 8.72 -9.65 11.89
C ASP A 73 7.90 -8.76 10.95
N VAL A 74 6.63 -8.51 11.28
CA VAL A 74 5.75 -7.59 10.55
C VAL A 74 5.80 -6.17 11.15
N PRO A 75 5.39 -5.13 10.40
CA PRO A 75 5.32 -3.77 10.93
C PRO A 75 4.49 -3.65 12.20
N LEU A 76 5.03 -2.91 13.18
CA LEU A 76 4.35 -2.56 14.42
C LEU A 76 3.87 -1.10 14.34
N CYS A 77 2.57 -0.90 14.42
CA CYS A 77 1.94 0.40 14.62
C CYS A 77 1.59 0.57 16.10
N VAL A 78 1.87 1.74 16.67
CA VAL A 78 1.63 2.01 18.08
C VAL A 78 0.77 3.27 18.25
N ALA A 79 -0.24 3.17 19.09
CA ALA A 79 -1.12 4.27 19.47
C ALA A 79 -1.26 4.33 21.00
N GLY A 80 -1.36 5.54 21.52
CA GLY A 80 -1.57 5.81 22.95
C GLY A 80 -0.78 7.02 23.41
N GLY A 81 -1.46 8.15 23.57
CA GLY A 81 -0.94 9.35 24.20
C GLY A 81 0.18 10.10 23.47
N ILE A 82 0.40 9.86 22.16
CA ILE A 82 1.43 10.56 21.36
C ILE A 82 0.93 11.96 21.04
N ARG A 83 1.62 13.00 21.55
CA ARG A 83 1.20 14.41 21.48
C ARG A 83 2.25 15.34 20.92
N SER A 84 3.47 14.85 20.73
CA SER A 84 4.60 15.62 20.24
C SER A 84 5.54 14.79 19.37
N ILE A 85 6.50 15.47 18.73
CA ILE A 85 7.60 14.82 18.01
C ILE A 85 8.43 13.95 18.95
N GLU A 86 8.68 14.43 20.18
CA GLU A 86 9.45 13.70 21.19
C GLU A 86 8.77 12.40 21.61
N ASP A 87 7.44 12.42 21.83
CA ASP A 87 6.67 11.22 22.13
C ASP A 87 6.79 10.20 20.99
N ALA A 88 6.63 10.66 19.75
CA ALA A 88 6.75 9.82 18.56
C ALA A 88 8.16 9.23 18.41
N GLN A 89 9.20 10.04 18.66
CA GLN A 89 10.59 9.58 18.63
C GLN A 89 10.83 8.46 19.64
N ILE A 90 10.32 8.62 20.88
CA ILE A 90 10.40 7.58 21.91
C ILE A 90 9.74 6.27 21.42
N VAL A 91 8.58 6.35 20.80
CA VAL A 91 7.87 5.18 20.28
C VAL A 91 8.65 4.49 19.16
N PHE A 92 9.23 5.26 18.23
CA PHE A 92 10.06 4.73 17.16
C PHE A 92 11.36 4.12 17.65
N ASP A 93 12.05 4.75 18.60
CA ASP A 93 13.30 4.25 19.19
C ASP A 93 13.12 2.93 19.94
N ASN A 94 11.88 2.64 20.37
CA ASN A 94 11.54 1.38 21.04
C ASN A 94 11.03 0.28 20.10
N GLY A 95 11.04 0.51 18.77
CA GLY A 95 10.83 -0.54 17.78
C GLY A 95 9.56 -0.46 16.96
N ALA A 96 8.72 0.57 17.12
CA ALA A 96 7.60 0.82 16.23
C ALA A 96 8.06 1.27 14.83
N GLN A 97 7.32 0.88 13.78
CA GLN A 97 7.52 1.37 12.41
C GLN A 97 6.51 2.44 12.05
N LYS A 98 5.33 2.43 12.68
CA LYS A 98 4.28 3.42 12.50
C LYS A 98 3.74 3.89 13.85
N ILE A 99 3.17 5.07 13.85
CA ILE A 99 2.38 5.60 14.96
C ILE A 99 0.96 5.89 14.50
N SER A 100 -0.01 5.74 15.42
CA SER A 100 -1.40 6.15 15.17
C SER A 100 -1.83 7.17 16.21
N ILE A 101 -2.36 8.29 15.73
CA ILE A 101 -2.88 9.39 16.57
C ILE A 101 -4.36 9.62 16.28
N ASN A 102 -5.14 9.95 17.31
CA ASN A 102 -6.55 10.28 17.20
C ASN A 102 -6.86 11.55 18.02
N SER A 103 -7.21 11.43 19.31
CA SER A 103 -7.59 12.58 20.15
C SER A 103 -6.55 13.70 20.18
N PRO A 104 -5.21 13.44 20.22
CA PRO A 104 -4.21 14.50 20.07
C PRO A 104 -4.30 15.27 18.77
N ALA A 105 -4.55 14.58 17.65
CA ALA A 105 -4.72 15.22 16.33
C ALA A 105 -6.01 16.05 16.25
N LEU A 106 -7.07 15.63 16.92
CA LEU A 106 -8.34 16.39 17.01
C LEU A 106 -8.17 17.67 17.84
N ALA A 107 -7.35 17.61 18.90
CA ALA A 107 -7.04 18.74 19.76
C ALA A 107 -6.09 19.73 19.07
N ASN A 108 -5.05 19.21 18.40
CA ASN A 108 -4.06 19.99 17.64
C ASN A 108 -3.85 19.35 16.26
N PRO A 109 -4.58 19.74 15.23
CA PRO A 109 -4.43 19.20 13.89
C PRO A 109 -3.04 19.43 13.26
N ASP A 110 -2.31 20.47 13.65
CA ASP A 110 -0.96 20.74 13.13
C ASP A 110 0.04 19.65 13.51
N LEU A 111 -0.23 18.87 14.56
CA LEU A 111 0.56 17.70 14.93
C LEU A 111 0.72 16.69 13.79
N ILE A 112 -0.29 16.54 12.93
CA ILE A 112 -0.23 15.64 11.76
C ILE A 112 0.88 16.11 10.80
N ASN A 113 0.95 17.44 10.53
CA ASN A 113 1.97 18.01 9.66
C ASN A 113 3.37 17.82 10.26
N GLU A 114 3.54 18.19 11.53
CA GLU A 114 4.82 18.10 12.23
C GLU A 114 5.39 16.67 12.23
N LEU A 115 4.55 15.69 12.53
CA LEU A 115 4.94 14.28 12.52
C LEU A 115 5.23 13.76 11.11
N SER A 116 4.43 14.16 10.12
CA SER A 116 4.58 13.71 8.73
C SER A 116 5.82 14.32 8.07
N GLU A 117 6.15 15.57 8.38
CA GLU A 117 7.36 16.23 7.90
C GLU A 117 8.62 15.65 8.55
N THR A 118 8.55 15.33 9.85
CA THR A 118 9.71 14.83 10.61
C THR A 118 10.01 13.36 10.30
N PHE A 119 8.99 12.51 10.27
CA PHE A 119 9.17 11.04 10.20
C PHE A 119 8.78 10.42 8.85
N GLY A 120 8.17 11.19 7.96
CA GLY A 120 7.63 10.72 6.69
C GLY A 120 6.17 10.27 6.80
N LYS A 121 5.38 10.64 5.79
CA LYS A 121 3.91 10.38 5.74
C LYS A 121 3.55 8.92 5.99
N SER A 122 4.28 7.98 5.40
CA SER A 122 3.99 6.53 5.49
C SER A 122 4.05 5.98 6.92
N ARG A 123 4.63 6.72 7.85
CA ARG A 123 4.77 6.34 9.26
C ARG A 123 3.67 6.94 10.16
N VAL A 124 2.84 7.84 9.64
CA VAL A 124 1.82 8.56 10.41
C VAL A 124 0.43 8.09 9.99
N VAL A 125 -0.25 7.42 10.90
CA VAL A 125 -1.62 6.94 10.76
C VAL A 125 -2.55 7.82 11.60
N VAL A 126 -3.72 8.18 11.07
CA VAL A 126 -4.74 8.88 11.85
C VAL A 126 -5.92 7.95 12.09
N GLY A 127 -6.17 7.64 13.37
CA GLY A 127 -7.38 6.95 13.80
C GLY A 127 -8.57 7.90 13.80
N ILE A 128 -9.70 7.45 13.28
CA ILE A 128 -10.95 8.22 13.24
C ILE A 128 -12.06 7.38 13.85
N ASP A 129 -12.50 7.73 15.04
CA ASP A 129 -13.69 7.12 15.67
C ASP A 129 -14.93 7.81 15.11
N SER A 130 -15.62 7.12 14.22
CA SER A 130 -16.75 7.66 13.45
C SER A 130 -18.04 7.00 13.88
N TYR A 131 -19.00 7.82 14.29
CA TYR A 131 -20.33 7.41 14.74
C TYR A 131 -21.40 7.89 13.77
N TYR A 132 -22.27 6.99 13.32
CA TYR A 132 -23.46 7.33 12.55
C TYR A 132 -24.57 7.79 13.49
N ASP A 133 -24.98 9.04 13.35
CA ASP A 133 -26.12 9.60 14.06
C ASP A 133 -27.38 9.52 13.20
N GLN A 134 -28.28 8.62 13.58
CA GLN A 134 -29.49 8.37 12.80
C GLN A 134 -30.44 9.60 12.77
N ALA A 135 -30.39 10.45 13.78
CA ALA A 135 -31.29 11.64 13.85
C ALA A 135 -30.80 12.74 12.88
N ARG A 136 -29.51 12.82 12.66
CA ARG A 136 -28.88 13.79 11.77
C ARG A 136 -28.57 13.21 10.36
N ASP A 137 -28.76 11.89 10.20
CA ASP A 137 -28.45 11.12 8.97
C ASP A 137 -27.04 11.38 8.46
N ASP A 138 -26.05 11.39 9.37
CA ASP A 138 -24.65 11.67 9.03
C ASP A 138 -23.67 11.09 10.06
N TYR A 139 -22.36 11.16 9.74
CA TYR A 139 -21.26 10.60 10.52
C TYR A 139 -20.47 11.69 11.22
N PHE A 140 -20.22 11.52 12.51
CA PHE A 140 -19.53 12.47 13.38
C PHE A 140 -18.31 11.83 14.05
N VAL A 141 -17.24 12.63 14.24
CA VAL A 141 -16.01 12.17 14.86
C VAL A 141 -16.08 12.34 16.37
N TYR A 142 -15.66 11.30 17.08
CA TYR A 142 -15.56 11.27 18.52
C TYR A 142 -14.11 11.24 18.99
N ALA A 143 -13.86 11.76 20.18
CA ALA A 143 -12.56 11.77 20.86
C ALA A 143 -12.65 11.08 22.22
N LEU A 144 -11.51 10.67 22.77
CA LEU A 144 -11.37 10.06 24.10
C LEU A 144 -12.26 8.83 24.32
N THR A 145 -12.44 8.05 23.28
CA THR A 145 -13.37 6.90 23.22
C THR A 145 -12.88 5.68 24.02
N GLY A 146 -11.67 5.69 24.57
CA GLY A 146 -11.15 4.62 25.43
C GLY A 146 -11.90 4.43 26.75
N ASP A 147 -12.68 5.41 27.17
CA ASP A 147 -13.55 5.36 28.35
C ASP A 147 -14.91 6.00 28.01
N PRO A 148 -16.03 5.28 28.24
CA PRO A 148 -17.37 5.81 27.98
C PRO A 148 -17.67 7.14 28.70
N ASP A 149 -17.10 7.35 29.89
CA ASP A 149 -17.34 8.54 30.71
C ASP A 149 -16.55 9.76 30.18
N THR A 150 -15.53 9.55 29.36
CA THR A 150 -14.73 10.62 28.73
C THR A 150 -15.02 10.83 27.25
N THR A 151 -15.79 9.92 26.62
CA THR A 151 -16.14 10.00 25.21
C THR A 151 -16.83 11.31 24.87
N LEU A 152 -16.26 12.04 23.92
CA LEU A 152 -16.70 13.38 23.53
C LEU A 152 -16.99 13.45 22.03
N GLU A 153 -18.17 13.91 21.65
CA GLU A 153 -18.45 14.30 20.27
C GLU A 153 -17.67 15.57 19.94
N THR A 154 -16.97 15.57 18.81
CA THR A 154 -16.19 16.72 18.34
C THR A 154 -17.03 17.63 17.43
N LYS A 155 -16.48 18.75 17.02
CA LYS A 155 -17.07 19.64 16.01
C LYS A 155 -17.05 19.06 14.59
N TRP A 156 -16.34 17.96 14.36
CA TRP A 156 -16.04 17.46 13.05
C TRP A 156 -17.09 16.46 12.55
N ARG A 157 -17.61 16.68 11.34
CA ARG A 157 -18.18 15.60 10.54
C ARG A 157 -17.03 14.72 10.06
N THR A 158 -17.28 13.41 9.95
CA THR A 158 -16.25 12.47 9.53
C THR A 158 -15.69 12.83 8.14
N GLU A 159 -16.57 13.24 7.23
CA GLU A 159 -16.18 13.69 5.89
C GLU A 159 -15.18 14.86 5.90
N ASP A 160 -15.47 15.88 6.72
CA ASP A 160 -14.65 17.09 6.78
C ASP A 160 -13.30 16.80 7.45
N TRP A 161 -13.30 15.92 8.46
CA TRP A 161 -12.07 15.52 9.13
C TRP A 161 -11.16 14.68 8.24
N ILE A 162 -11.69 13.77 7.44
CA ILE A 162 -10.91 12.99 6.45
C ILE A 162 -10.18 13.92 5.47
N LYS A 163 -10.87 14.93 4.93
CA LYS A 163 -10.26 15.93 4.03
C LYS A 163 -9.15 16.71 4.72
N GLU A 164 -9.36 17.10 5.97
CA GLU A 164 -8.35 17.83 6.75
C GLU A 164 -7.13 16.94 7.05
N VAL A 165 -7.33 15.68 7.41
CA VAL A 165 -6.26 14.69 7.64
C VAL A 165 -5.40 14.48 6.39
N GLU A 166 -6.02 14.32 5.21
CA GLU A 166 -5.33 14.21 3.94
C GLU A 166 -4.51 15.46 3.61
N LYS A 167 -5.13 16.63 3.72
CA LYS A 167 -4.48 17.92 3.50
C LYS A 167 -3.24 18.11 4.38
N ARG A 168 -3.27 17.59 5.61
CA ARG A 168 -2.16 17.69 6.58
C ARG A 168 -1.07 16.66 6.39
N GLY A 169 -1.23 15.73 5.44
CA GLY A 169 -0.18 14.84 5.01
C GLY A 169 -0.05 13.56 5.84
N ALA A 170 -1.12 13.07 6.46
CA ALA A 170 -1.16 11.70 6.96
C ALA A 170 -0.88 10.68 5.84
N GLY A 171 -0.40 9.50 6.20
CA GLY A 171 -0.13 8.43 5.25
C GLY A 171 -1.20 7.36 5.17
N GLU A 172 -2.01 7.19 6.21
CA GLU A 172 -3.05 6.16 6.29
C GLU A 172 -4.14 6.60 7.28
N ILE A 173 -5.37 6.17 7.06
CA ILE A 173 -6.49 6.36 7.98
C ILE A 173 -6.93 4.99 8.50
N VAL A 174 -7.10 4.84 9.81
CA VAL A 174 -7.89 3.76 10.42
C VAL A 174 -9.28 4.30 10.74
N LEU A 175 -10.27 3.88 9.97
CA LEU A 175 -11.66 4.28 10.16
C LEU A 175 -12.34 3.29 11.11
N ASN A 176 -12.54 3.70 12.34
CA ASN A 176 -13.21 2.89 13.35
C ASN A 176 -14.72 3.21 13.37
N MET A 177 -15.52 2.25 12.96
CA MET A 177 -16.97 2.33 12.82
C MET A 177 -17.62 2.03 14.15
N MET A 178 -17.83 3.05 15.00
CA MET A 178 -18.24 2.91 16.39
C MET A 178 -19.56 2.14 16.58
N ASN A 179 -20.53 2.30 15.67
CA ASN A 179 -21.81 1.58 15.72
C ASN A 179 -21.62 0.06 15.53
N GLN A 180 -20.54 -0.37 14.87
CA GLN A 180 -20.24 -1.76 14.55
C GLN A 180 -19.19 -2.38 15.48
N ASP A 181 -18.47 -1.57 16.28
CA ASP A 181 -17.37 -2.09 17.10
C ASP A 181 -17.83 -3.17 18.09
N GLY A 182 -17.19 -4.33 18.02
CA GLY A 182 -17.48 -5.49 18.86
C GLY A 182 -18.79 -6.23 18.54
N VAL A 183 -19.63 -5.73 17.62
CA VAL A 183 -20.94 -6.32 17.26
C VAL A 183 -20.75 -7.59 16.39
N ARG A 184 -19.69 -7.65 15.59
CA ARG A 184 -19.33 -8.81 14.73
C ARG A 184 -20.35 -9.15 13.64
N SER A 185 -21.14 -8.18 13.18
CA SER A 185 -22.15 -8.34 12.11
C SER A 185 -21.71 -7.77 10.76
N GLY A 186 -20.44 -7.43 10.62
CA GLY A 186 -19.85 -6.82 9.43
C GLY A 186 -19.48 -5.36 9.64
N TYR A 187 -18.61 -4.86 8.75
CA TYR A 187 -18.27 -3.44 8.68
C TYR A 187 -19.44 -2.64 8.14
N ASP A 188 -19.51 -1.35 8.44
CA ASP A 188 -20.43 -0.42 7.77
C ASP A 188 -19.91 -0.15 6.34
N LEU A 189 -20.39 -0.94 5.40
CA LEU A 189 -19.95 -0.86 3.99
C LEU A 189 -20.39 0.43 3.30
N VAL A 190 -21.50 1.03 3.75
CA VAL A 190 -21.99 2.32 3.21
C VAL A 190 -21.04 3.44 3.62
N GLN A 191 -20.69 3.50 4.90
CA GLN A 191 -19.70 4.42 5.43
C GLN A 191 -18.36 4.25 4.75
N LEU A 192 -17.89 3.01 4.65
CA LEU A 192 -16.59 2.67 4.09
C LEU A 192 -16.48 3.06 2.61
N ALA A 193 -17.46 2.69 1.79
CA ALA A 193 -17.48 3.04 0.37
C ALA A 193 -17.55 4.57 0.16
N LYS A 194 -18.38 5.27 0.94
CA LYS A 194 -18.49 6.73 0.90
C LYS A 194 -17.14 7.39 1.15
N PHE A 195 -16.43 6.98 2.19
CA PHE A 195 -15.20 7.66 2.60
C PHE A 195 -13.96 7.17 1.83
N SER A 196 -13.93 5.92 1.37
CA SER A 196 -12.86 5.46 0.47
C SER A 196 -12.89 6.15 -0.90
N ALA A 197 -14.05 6.61 -1.34
CA ALA A 197 -14.17 7.40 -2.58
C ALA A 197 -13.82 8.89 -2.40
N LEU A 198 -13.72 9.37 -1.16
CA LEU A 198 -13.53 10.78 -0.84
C LEU A 198 -12.07 11.19 -0.76
N THR A 199 -11.15 10.27 -0.50
CA THR A 199 -9.74 10.53 -0.22
C THR A 199 -8.84 9.61 -1.04
N SER A 200 -7.63 10.08 -1.35
CA SER A 200 -6.57 9.25 -1.91
C SER A 200 -5.80 8.45 -0.86
N LEU A 201 -6.00 8.73 0.43
CA LEU A 201 -5.35 8.00 1.50
C LEU A 201 -5.89 6.58 1.62
N PRO A 202 -5.04 5.59 1.87
CA PRO A 202 -5.49 4.24 2.18
C PRO A 202 -6.32 4.23 3.46
N ILE A 203 -7.53 3.65 3.39
CA ILE A 203 -8.41 3.46 4.55
C ILE A 203 -8.35 2.01 5.01
N VAL A 204 -7.99 1.81 6.27
CA VAL A 204 -8.10 0.54 6.99
C VAL A 204 -9.43 0.52 7.73
N ALA A 205 -10.30 -0.43 7.38
CA ALA A 205 -11.60 -0.60 8.01
C ALA A 205 -11.46 -1.23 9.39
N SER A 206 -12.06 -0.64 10.42
CA SER A 206 -12.09 -1.14 11.80
C SER A 206 -13.51 -1.10 12.38
N GLY A 207 -13.84 -2.12 13.19
CA GLY A 207 -15.14 -2.26 13.82
C GLY A 207 -16.14 -3.10 13.02
N GLY A 208 -16.56 -4.27 13.56
CA GLY A 208 -17.63 -5.09 13.01
C GLY A 208 -17.22 -6.45 12.44
N ALA A 209 -15.94 -6.74 12.24
CA ALA A 209 -15.49 -8.04 11.71
C ALA A 209 -15.88 -9.22 12.61
N GLY A 210 -16.50 -10.25 12.03
CA GLY A 210 -16.95 -11.44 12.75
C GLY A 210 -16.92 -12.75 11.94
N ALA A 211 -16.76 -12.65 10.60
CA ALA A 211 -16.67 -13.80 9.68
C ALA A 211 -15.78 -13.44 8.50
N PRO A 212 -15.20 -14.42 7.76
CA PRO A 212 -14.35 -14.15 6.60
C PRO A 212 -15.02 -13.32 5.52
N GLU A 213 -16.32 -13.49 5.32
CA GLU A 213 -17.13 -12.76 4.35
C GLU A 213 -17.13 -11.25 4.61
N HIS A 214 -17.11 -10.85 5.88
CA HIS A 214 -17.08 -9.43 6.26
C HIS A 214 -15.79 -8.75 5.78
N PHE A 215 -14.66 -9.46 5.88
CA PHE A 215 -13.37 -8.97 5.36
C PHE A 215 -13.41 -8.86 3.84
N LEU A 216 -13.92 -9.87 3.14
CA LEU A 216 -14.06 -9.83 1.68
C LEU A 216 -14.93 -8.66 1.22
N GLU A 217 -16.07 -8.44 1.87
CA GLU A 217 -16.99 -7.33 1.55
C GLU A 217 -16.36 -5.94 1.77
N ALA A 218 -15.52 -5.78 2.79
CA ALA A 218 -14.82 -4.53 3.03
C ALA A 218 -13.92 -4.15 1.83
N TYR A 219 -13.26 -5.11 1.19
CA TYR A 219 -12.45 -4.87 -0.01
C TYR A 219 -13.31 -4.68 -1.26
N THR A 220 -14.25 -5.60 -1.51
CA THR A 220 -14.98 -5.68 -2.78
C THR A 220 -16.12 -4.68 -2.90
N LYS A 221 -16.77 -4.33 -1.78
CA LYS A 221 -17.89 -3.39 -1.71
C LYS A 221 -17.53 -2.07 -1.05
N GLY A 222 -16.63 -2.11 -0.04
CA GLY A 222 -16.22 -0.94 0.71
C GLY A 222 -15.00 -0.22 0.13
N ASN A 223 -14.26 -0.84 -0.80
CA ASN A 223 -13.01 -0.35 -1.35
C ASN A 223 -11.93 -0.03 -0.29
N ALA A 224 -11.87 -0.84 0.79
CA ALA A 224 -10.86 -0.72 1.83
C ALA A 224 -9.45 -1.02 1.28
N ALA A 225 -8.45 -0.30 1.76
CA ALA A 225 -7.04 -0.62 1.52
C ALA A 225 -6.51 -1.68 2.51
N GLY A 226 -7.17 -1.83 3.66
CA GLY A 226 -6.87 -2.83 4.66
C GLY A 226 -8.05 -3.09 5.58
N THR A 227 -8.01 -4.18 6.33
CA THR A 227 -9.00 -4.52 7.33
C THR A 227 -8.36 -4.83 8.67
N LEU A 228 -8.91 -4.28 9.73
CA LEU A 228 -8.46 -4.49 11.09
C LEU A 228 -9.44 -5.41 11.82
N GLY A 229 -8.90 -6.44 12.47
CA GLY A 229 -9.63 -7.36 13.32
C GLY A 229 -9.05 -7.44 14.72
N ALA A 230 -9.92 -7.49 15.72
CA ALA A 230 -9.57 -7.71 17.12
C ALA A 230 -10.34 -8.92 17.67
N SER A 231 -11.63 -8.75 18.03
CA SER A 231 -12.45 -9.79 18.66
C SER A 231 -12.56 -11.07 17.83
N ALA A 232 -12.63 -10.99 16.51
CA ALA A 232 -12.68 -12.15 15.62
C ALA A 232 -11.41 -13.02 15.76
N PHE A 233 -10.24 -12.39 15.85
CA PHE A 233 -8.95 -13.07 16.03
C PHE A 233 -8.71 -13.49 17.48
N HIS A 234 -9.02 -12.63 18.46
CA HIS A 234 -8.84 -12.98 19.88
C HIS A 234 -9.66 -14.21 20.29
N LYS A 235 -10.90 -14.26 19.85
CA LYS A 235 -11.84 -15.37 20.16
C LYS A 235 -11.66 -16.56 19.20
N LYS A 236 -10.65 -16.53 18.31
CA LYS A 236 -10.38 -17.60 17.31
C LYS A 236 -11.59 -17.94 16.42
N ILE A 237 -12.46 -16.95 16.17
CA ILE A 237 -13.60 -17.10 15.25
C ILE A 237 -13.09 -17.12 13.81
N VAL A 238 -12.06 -16.30 13.53
CA VAL A 238 -11.36 -16.23 12.25
C VAL A 238 -9.87 -16.45 12.51
N HIS A 239 -9.26 -17.38 11.79
CA HIS A 239 -7.82 -17.61 11.77
C HIS A 239 -7.23 -16.81 10.60
N ILE A 240 -6.17 -16.02 10.84
CA ILE A 240 -5.65 -15.08 9.83
C ILE A 240 -5.16 -15.80 8.56
N GLY A 241 -4.46 -16.92 8.70
CA GLY A 241 -4.01 -17.72 7.56
C GLY A 241 -5.16 -18.23 6.70
N GLU A 242 -6.20 -18.82 7.33
CA GLU A 242 -7.41 -19.31 6.65
C GLU A 242 -8.19 -18.15 6.00
N LEU A 243 -8.26 -16.99 6.65
CA LEU A 243 -8.84 -15.78 6.07
C LEU A 243 -8.13 -15.38 4.78
N LYS A 244 -6.80 -15.37 4.77
CA LYS A 244 -6.02 -15.04 3.58
C LYS A 244 -6.23 -16.05 2.45
N ASP A 245 -6.35 -17.35 2.79
CA ASP A 245 -6.72 -18.38 1.81
C ASP A 245 -8.11 -18.12 1.22
N TYR A 246 -9.07 -17.80 2.06
CA TYR A 246 -10.44 -17.44 1.63
C TYR A 246 -10.44 -16.21 0.72
N LEU A 247 -9.71 -15.16 1.06
CA LEU A 247 -9.61 -13.95 0.24
C LEU A 247 -8.96 -14.22 -1.12
N ARG A 248 -7.89 -15.06 -1.16
CA ARG A 248 -7.27 -15.50 -2.43
C ARG A 248 -8.23 -16.31 -3.30
N ALA A 249 -8.97 -17.23 -2.71
CA ALA A 249 -9.98 -18.02 -3.41
C ALA A 249 -11.10 -17.16 -4.02
N ASN A 250 -11.33 -15.96 -3.46
CA ASN A 250 -12.30 -14.99 -3.96
C ASN A 250 -11.67 -13.84 -4.79
N GLY A 251 -10.48 -14.06 -5.35
CA GLY A 251 -9.86 -13.17 -6.34
C GLY A 251 -9.09 -11.97 -5.79
N LEU A 252 -8.85 -11.91 -4.47
CA LEU A 252 -7.99 -10.90 -3.88
C LEU A 252 -6.55 -11.41 -3.75
N THR A 253 -5.59 -10.51 -3.91
CA THR A 253 -4.20 -10.80 -3.58
C THR A 253 -4.01 -10.64 -2.08
N ALA A 254 -3.60 -11.69 -1.37
CA ALA A 254 -3.25 -11.63 0.04
C ALA A 254 -1.87 -12.27 0.25
N HIS A 255 -0.95 -11.56 0.90
CA HIS A 255 0.38 -12.10 1.16
C HIS A 255 0.30 -13.23 2.19
N GLY A 256 0.87 -14.37 1.83
CA GLY A 256 1.11 -15.44 2.79
C GLY A 256 2.28 -15.12 3.73
N LYS A 257 2.45 -15.92 4.77
CA LYS A 257 3.64 -15.84 5.60
C LYS A 257 4.77 -16.62 4.94
N ILE A 258 5.94 -16.01 4.81
CA ILE A 258 7.13 -16.68 4.28
C ILE A 258 7.52 -17.84 5.20
N ASN A 259 7.68 -19.01 4.63
CA ASN A 259 8.23 -20.17 5.36
C ASN A 259 9.77 -20.12 5.31
N TRP A 260 10.35 -19.35 6.23
CA TRP A 260 11.80 -19.18 6.32
C TRP A 260 12.56 -20.47 6.55
N GLU A 261 11.98 -21.46 7.20
CA GLU A 261 12.58 -22.78 7.41
C GLU A 261 12.68 -23.54 6.08
N LYS A 262 11.60 -23.53 5.28
CA LYS A 262 11.54 -24.16 3.96
C LYS A 262 12.62 -23.60 3.01
N VAL A 263 12.85 -22.29 3.04
CA VAL A 263 13.86 -21.62 2.19
C VAL A 263 15.26 -21.57 2.83
N GLY A 264 15.48 -22.24 3.96
CA GLY A 264 16.78 -22.25 4.65
C GLY A 264 17.26 -20.86 5.07
N GLY A 265 16.34 -19.94 5.40
CA GLY A 265 16.62 -18.57 5.80
C GLY A 265 17.02 -17.63 4.66
N LEU A 266 17.01 -18.09 3.41
CA LEU A 266 17.38 -17.32 2.22
C LEU A 266 16.25 -17.36 1.19
N LEU A 267 15.32 -16.41 1.27
CA LEU A 267 14.19 -16.27 0.36
C LEU A 267 14.68 -15.91 -1.05
N PRO A 268 14.38 -16.71 -2.08
CA PRO A 268 14.54 -16.34 -3.47
C PRO A 268 13.72 -15.12 -3.83
N VAL A 269 14.31 -14.18 -4.58
CA VAL A 269 13.63 -12.94 -4.98
C VAL A 269 13.86 -12.67 -6.46
N ILE A 270 12.77 -12.56 -7.19
CA ILE A 270 12.74 -12.10 -8.58
C ILE A 270 12.39 -10.62 -8.57
N VAL A 271 13.17 -9.79 -9.27
CA VAL A 271 12.91 -8.37 -9.43
C VAL A 271 12.49 -8.08 -10.85
N GLN A 272 11.35 -7.43 -11.01
CA GLN A 272 10.72 -7.12 -12.29
C GLN A 272 10.46 -5.61 -12.41
N ASP A 273 10.70 -5.04 -13.58
CA ASP A 273 10.31 -3.66 -13.88
C ASP A 273 8.78 -3.55 -13.88
N HIS A 274 8.25 -2.60 -13.10
CA HIS A 274 6.81 -2.39 -12.94
C HIS A 274 6.12 -1.96 -14.25
N GLN A 275 6.79 -1.23 -15.09
CA GLN A 275 6.20 -0.67 -16.32
C GLN A 275 6.36 -1.62 -17.51
N THR A 276 7.54 -2.24 -17.65
CA THR A 276 7.84 -3.09 -18.82
C THR A 276 7.54 -4.56 -18.60
N ALA A 277 7.33 -4.98 -17.35
CA ALA A 277 7.29 -6.37 -16.92
C ALA A 277 8.57 -7.17 -17.22
N GLU A 278 9.69 -6.49 -17.53
CA GLU A 278 10.98 -7.12 -17.76
C GLU A 278 11.57 -7.64 -16.46
N VAL A 279 12.04 -8.90 -16.43
CA VAL A 279 12.77 -9.44 -15.29
C VAL A 279 14.17 -8.81 -15.26
N LEU A 280 14.47 -8.05 -14.20
CA LEU A 280 15.71 -7.29 -14.09
C LEU A 280 16.85 -8.08 -13.46
N MET A 281 16.57 -8.80 -12.40
CA MET A 281 17.57 -9.61 -11.69
C MET A 281 16.93 -10.61 -10.73
N PHE A 282 17.77 -11.53 -10.27
CA PHE A 282 17.50 -12.46 -9.18
C PHE A 282 18.44 -12.18 -8.01
N GLY A 283 17.94 -12.37 -6.80
CA GLY A 283 18.73 -12.31 -5.57
C GLY A 283 18.14 -13.14 -4.46
N VAL A 284 18.72 -13.06 -3.27
CA VAL A 284 18.17 -13.69 -2.06
C VAL A 284 18.08 -12.68 -0.94
N MET A 285 17.08 -12.85 -0.07
CA MET A 285 16.87 -12.03 1.11
C MET A 285 16.86 -12.88 2.38
N THR A 286 17.44 -12.37 3.45
CA THR A 286 17.18 -12.81 4.83
C THR A 286 15.98 -12.04 5.38
N PRO A 287 15.40 -12.41 6.56
CA PRO A 287 14.38 -11.62 7.23
C PRO A 287 14.77 -10.14 7.37
N ASP A 288 16.02 -9.86 7.74
CA ASP A 288 16.53 -8.48 7.90
C ASP A 288 16.62 -7.74 6.56
N ALA A 289 17.01 -8.43 5.47
CA ALA A 289 17.06 -7.84 4.13
C ALA A 289 15.66 -7.46 3.66
N LEU A 290 14.67 -8.32 3.87
CA LEU A 290 13.29 -8.07 3.53
C LEU A 290 12.73 -6.91 4.37
N LYS A 291 12.92 -6.94 5.71
CA LYS A 291 12.50 -5.87 6.60
C LYS A 291 13.07 -4.52 6.15
N LYS A 292 14.37 -4.46 5.84
CA LYS A 292 15.02 -3.25 5.32
C LYS A 292 14.42 -2.81 3.99
N THR A 293 14.19 -3.72 3.05
CA THR A 293 13.55 -3.44 1.75
C THR A 293 12.18 -2.80 1.93
N LEU A 294 11.34 -3.36 2.79
CA LEU A 294 9.97 -2.88 3.03
C LEU A 294 9.95 -1.54 3.80
N THR A 295 10.92 -1.32 4.69
CA THR A 295 11.01 -0.06 5.46
C THR A 295 11.54 1.08 4.60
N GLU A 296 12.60 0.85 3.82
CA GLU A 296 13.27 1.87 3.02
C GLU A 296 12.67 2.02 1.60
N GLN A 297 11.79 1.09 1.21
CA GLN A 297 11.18 1.03 -0.14
C GLN A 297 12.24 0.95 -1.27
N VAL A 298 13.40 0.37 -0.96
CA VAL A 298 14.51 0.13 -1.89
C VAL A 298 15.02 -1.30 -1.71
N VAL A 299 15.17 -2.03 -2.82
CA VAL A 299 15.53 -3.45 -2.78
C VAL A 299 16.90 -3.66 -2.12
N THR A 300 16.88 -4.40 -1.03
CA THR A 300 18.07 -4.82 -0.27
C THR A 300 18.13 -6.35 -0.23
N PHE A 301 19.21 -6.91 -0.70
CA PHE A 301 19.50 -8.35 -0.69
C PHE A 301 20.43 -8.75 0.44
N PHE A 302 20.57 -10.05 0.63
CA PHE A 302 21.67 -10.62 1.37
C PHE A 302 22.77 -11.11 0.40
N SER A 303 23.94 -10.49 0.48
CA SER A 303 25.09 -10.90 -0.34
C SER A 303 25.74 -12.14 0.29
N ARG A 304 25.54 -13.31 -0.32
CA ARG A 304 26.14 -14.58 0.14
C ARG A 304 27.69 -14.54 0.10
N THR A 305 28.26 -13.85 -0.87
CA THR A 305 29.72 -13.75 -1.02
C THR A 305 30.36 -12.85 0.02
N LYS A 306 29.68 -11.71 0.36
CA LYS A 306 30.19 -10.73 1.32
C LYS A 306 29.65 -10.93 2.73
N ASN A 307 28.71 -11.86 2.91
CA ASN A 307 28.00 -12.18 4.16
C ASN A 307 27.44 -10.93 4.87
N ARG A 308 26.76 -10.07 4.09
CA ARG A 308 26.14 -8.84 4.61
C ARG A 308 24.90 -8.43 3.82
N LEU A 309 24.11 -7.54 4.38
CA LEU A 309 23.08 -6.84 3.64
C LEU A 309 23.69 -5.99 2.53
N TRP A 310 23.04 -5.96 1.39
CA TRP A 310 23.47 -5.22 0.21
C TRP A 310 22.28 -4.53 -0.45
N THR A 311 22.20 -3.21 -0.30
CA THR A 311 21.17 -2.42 -0.99
C THR A 311 21.59 -2.22 -2.44
N LYS A 312 20.74 -2.65 -3.37
CA LYS A 312 21.02 -2.49 -4.79
C LYS A 312 21.10 -1.01 -5.14
N GLY A 313 22.21 -0.62 -5.72
CA GLY A 313 22.50 0.78 -6.05
C GLY A 313 23.37 1.51 -5.00
N GLU A 314 23.70 0.90 -3.86
CA GLU A 314 24.48 1.57 -2.78
C GLU A 314 25.82 2.16 -3.24
N THR A 315 26.40 1.62 -4.34
CA THR A 315 27.67 2.09 -4.89
C THR A 315 27.49 2.82 -6.23
N SER A 316 26.53 2.37 -7.06
CA SER A 316 26.35 2.89 -8.43
C SER A 316 25.32 4.02 -8.54
N GLY A 317 24.50 4.23 -7.52
CA GLY A 317 23.33 5.11 -7.59
C GLY A 317 22.13 4.49 -8.33
N ASN A 318 22.26 3.31 -8.93
CA ASN A 318 21.21 2.64 -9.68
C ASN A 318 20.33 1.84 -8.73
N PHE A 319 19.45 2.53 -8.02
CA PHE A 319 18.53 1.95 -7.05
C PHE A 319 17.32 1.29 -7.71
N LEU A 320 16.75 0.29 -7.04
CA LEU A 320 15.50 -0.36 -7.41
C LEU A 320 14.42 0.04 -6.39
N LYS A 321 13.59 1.02 -6.74
CA LYS A 321 12.51 1.52 -5.87
C LYS A 321 11.33 0.56 -5.92
N VAL A 322 10.89 0.07 -4.78
CA VAL A 322 9.77 -0.87 -4.66
C VAL A 322 8.46 -0.18 -5.04
N VAL A 323 7.69 -0.84 -5.89
CA VAL A 323 6.32 -0.44 -6.23
C VAL A 323 5.33 -1.40 -5.59
N ASN A 324 5.57 -2.73 -5.73
CA ASN A 324 4.73 -3.76 -5.16
C ASN A 324 5.53 -5.05 -4.97
N TYR A 325 5.01 -5.98 -4.20
CA TYR A 325 5.60 -7.30 -4.01
C TYR A 325 4.52 -8.36 -3.77
N THR A 326 4.81 -9.61 -4.15
CA THR A 326 3.93 -10.76 -3.92
C THR A 326 4.74 -12.02 -3.74
N LEU A 327 4.26 -12.93 -2.89
CA LEU A 327 4.80 -14.27 -2.79
C LEU A 327 4.16 -15.16 -3.86
N ASP A 328 4.85 -16.20 -4.25
CA ASP A 328 4.30 -17.27 -5.08
C ASP A 328 3.29 -18.14 -4.32
N CYS A 329 2.73 -19.15 -4.98
CA CYS A 329 1.61 -19.93 -4.45
C CYS A 329 1.95 -20.76 -3.20
N ASP A 330 3.19 -21.18 -3.01
CA ASP A 330 3.68 -21.96 -1.87
C ASP A 330 4.63 -21.18 -0.94
N GLN A 331 4.69 -19.84 -1.14
CA GLN A 331 5.25 -18.84 -0.23
C GLN A 331 6.75 -18.98 0.01
N ASP A 332 7.48 -19.46 -0.98
CA ASP A 332 8.92 -19.68 -0.90
C ASP A 332 9.73 -18.87 -1.94
N THR A 333 9.06 -18.03 -2.76
CA THR A 333 9.68 -17.11 -3.71
C THR A 333 8.96 -15.77 -3.69
N LEU A 334 9.70 -14.67 -3.68
CA LEU A 334 9.16 -13.32 -3.70
C LEU A 334 9.37 -12.67 -5.07
N LEU A 335 8.29 -12.18 -5.67
CA LEU A 335 8.36 -11.25 -6.80
C LEU A 335 8.23 -9.83 -6.28
N ILE A 336 9.22 -8.98 -6.59
CA ILE A 336 9.17 -7.54 -6.31
C ILE A 336 9.12 -6.79 -7.63
N THR A 337 8.10 -5.96 -7.83
CA THR A 337 8.05 -5.03 -8.95
C THR A 337 8.62 -3.68 -8.52
N VAL A 338 9.46 -3.09 -9.38
CA VAL A 338 10.23 -1.90 -9.07
C VAL A 338 10.19 -0.85 -10.16
N ASN A 339 10.46 0.41 -9.79
CA ASN A 339 10.89 1.46 -10.72
C ASN A 339 12.41 1.57 -10.64
N PRO A 340 13.16 1.07 -11.65
CA PRO A 340 14.62 1.13 -11.63
C PRO A 340 15.13 2.56 -11.89
N ILE A 341 16.15 2.97 -11.13
CA ILE A 341 16.92 4.17 -11.41
C ILE A 341 18.18 3.73 -12.13
N GLY A 342 18.24 3.93 -13.45
CA GLY A 342 19.35 3.50 -14.28
C GLY A 342 19.44 1.98 -14.48
N ASN A 343 20.57 1.53 -15.02
CA ASN A 343 20.77 0.14 -15.41
C ASN A 343 20.96 -0.80 -14.21
N THR A 344 20.27 -1.93 -14.24
CA THR A 344 20.32 -2.90 -13.12
C THR A 344 21.60 -3.72 -13.11
N CYS A 345 22.07 -4.17 -14.27
CA CYS A 345 23.25 -5.03 -14.39
C CYS A 345 24.55 -4.25 -14.13
N HIS A 346 25.51 -4.87 -13.43
CA HIS A 346 26.86 -4.31 -13.21
C HIS A 346 27.72 -4.21 -14.51
N LEU A 347 27.30 -4.90 -15.57
CA LEU A 347 27.91 -4.81 -16.90
C LEU A 347 27.35 -3.63 -17.72
N GLY A 348 26.45 -2.84 -17.17
CA GLY A 348 25.84 -1.68 -17.83
C GLY A 348 24.56 -1.98 -18.61
N ASN A 349 24.01 -3.20 -18.51
CA ASN A 349 22.77 -3.59 -19.17
C ASN A 349 21.53 -3.26 -18.28
N VAL A 350 20.38 -3.10 -18.88
CA VAL A 350 19.11 -2.87 -18.18
C VAL A 350 18.80 -4.05 -17.27
N SER A 351 18.97 -5.27 -17.75
CA SER A 351 18.70 -6.52 -17.05
C SER A 351 19.96 -7.36 -16.86
N CYS A 352 20.00 -8.18 -15.79
CA CYS A 352 21.01 -9.24 -15.65
C CYS A 352 20.76 -10.44 -16.58
N PHE A 353 19.58 -10.52 -17.22
CA PHE A 353 19.16 -11.55 -18.17
C PHE A 353 19.16 -11.00 -19.61
N ASP A 354 20.16 -10.19 -19.93
CA ASP A 354 20.30 -9.60 -21.24
C ASP A 354 20.33 -10.67 -22.35
N GLY A 355 19.63 -10.40 -23.46
CA GLY A 355 19.48 -11.30 -24.60
C GLY A 355 18.26 -12.23 -24.56
N VAL A 356 17.57 -12.40 -23.41
CA VAL A 356 16.32 -13.16 -23.31
C VAL A 356 15.11 -12.23 -23.19
N SER A 357 15.19 -11.22 -22.35
CA SER A 357 14.09 -10.27 -22.06
C SER A 357 13.74 -9.40 -23.26
N ASN A 358 14.71 -9.00 -24.08
CA ASN A 358 14.49 -8.16 -25.25
C ASN A 358 13.88 -8.92 -26.46
N GLN A 359 13.53 -10.19 -26.31
CA GLN A 359 12.91 -10.98 -27.37
C GLN A 359 11.39 -10.85 -27.43
N LEU A 360 10.74 -10.32 -26.39
CA LEU A 360 9.31 -10.11 -26.37
C LEU A 360 8.94 -8.76 -26.98
N PRO A 361 8.18 -8.71 -28.09
CA PRO A 361 7.84 -7.45 -28.76
C PRO A 361 7.22 -6.40 -27.85
N TRP A 362 6.43 -6.83 -26.88
CA TRP A 362 5.76 -5.94 -25.94
C TRP A 362 6.71 -5.28 -24.93
N VAL A 363 7.83 -5.89 -24.59
CA VAL A 363 8.88 -5.26 -23.77
C VAL A 363 9.51 -4.09 -24.53
N PHE A 364 9.81 -4.29 -25.81
CA PHE A 364 10.30 -3.21 -26.67
C PHE A 364 9.28 -2.05 -26.74
N PHE A 365 8.00 -2.36 -26.91
CA PHE A 365 6.97 -1.32 -26.98
C PHE A 365 6.91 -0.49 -25.68
N SER A 366 6.97 -1.14 -24.51
CA SER A 366 7.02 -0.42 -23.22
C SER A 366 8.29 0.41 -23.04
N GLN A 367 9.44 -0.05 -23.57
CA GLN A 367 10.69 0.72 -23.57
C GLN A 367 10.59 1.94 -24.50
N LEU A 368 9.96 1.77 -25.68
CA LEU A 368 9.67 2.86 -26.61
C LEU A 368 8.76 3.90 -25.94
N GLU A 369 7.71 3.49 -25.29
CA GLU A 369 6.79 4.37 -24.55
C GLU A 369 7.55 5.25 -23.54
N LYS A 370 8.40 4.66 -22.69
CA LYS A 370 9.27 5.41 -21.76
C LYS A 370 10.20 6.41 -22.48
N LEU A 371 10.79 5.98 -23.59
CA LEU A 371 11.66 6.86 -24.37
C LEU A 371 10.90 8.05 -24.93
N LEU A 372 9.70 7.83 -25.49
CA LEU A 372 8.87 8.89 -26.05
C LEU A 372 8.44 9.88 -24.96
N GLU A 373 8.03 9.40 -23.79
CA GLU A 373 7.70 10.24 -22.63
C GLU A 373 8.90 11.11 -22.19
N SER A 374 10.09 10.54 -22.12
CA SER A 374 11.32 11.26 -21.74
C SER A 374 11.66 12.41 -22.70
N ARG A 375 11.15 12.37 -23.95
CA ARG A 375 11.40 13.40 -24.96
C ARG A 375 10.46 14.61 -24.84
N LYS A 376 9.39 14.50 -24.04
CA LYS A 376 8.37 15.57 -23.87
C LYS A 376 8.97 16.92 -23.47
N ASN A 377 10.00 16.92 -22.63
CA ASN A 377 10.68 18.11 -22.13
C ASN A 377 12.13 18.26 -22.67
N SER A 378 12.48 17.53 -23.73
CA SER A 378 13.80 17.60 -24.33
C SER A 378 13.91 18.76 -25.33
N ASP A 379 15.16 19.18 -25.65
CA ASP A 379 15.42 20.16 -26.70
C ASP A 379 14.77 19.72 -28.03
N PRO A 380 13.94 20.55 -28.66
CA PRO A 380 13.33 20.25 -29.96
C PRO A 380 14.30 19.85 -31.06
N GLU A 381 15.55 20.34 -31.01
CA GLU A 381 16.58 19.97 -31.96
C GLU A 381 17.21 18.59 -31.70
N SER A 382 16.94 17.99 -30.52
CA SER A 382 17.54 16.72 -30.11
C SER A 382 16.94 15.50 -30.80
N SER A 383 15.66 15.57 -31.24
CA SER A 383 14.97 14.45 -31.88
C SER A 383 13.68 14.86 -32.56
N TYR A 384 13.21 14.03 -33.52
CA TYR A 384 11.90 14.18 -34.16
C TYR A 384 10.76 14.27 -33.12
N THR A 385 10.77 13.41 -32.11
CA THR A 385 9.74 13.39 -31.05
C THR A 385 9.71 14.69 -30.25
N ALA A 386 10.88 15.20 -29.84
CA ALA A 386 10.95 16.47 -29.12
C ALA A 386 10.45 17.64 -29.98
N ALA A 387 10.82 17.65 -31.27
CA ALA A 387 10.31 18.64 -32.23
C ALA A 387 8.78 18.53 -32.42
N LEU A 388 8.23 17.31 -32.37
CA LEU A 388 6.79 17.07 -32.50
C LEU A 388 6.04 17.58 -31.28
N TYR A 389 6.52 17.32 -30.05
CA TYR A 389 5.96 17.90 -28.82
C TYR A 389 5.98 19.43 -28.84
N ALA A 390 7.09 20.04 -29.28
CA ALA A 390 7.22 21.48 -29.39
C ALA A 390 6.20 22.13 -30.37
N LYS A 391 5.75 21.38 -31.38
CA LYS A 391 4.69 21.82 -32.32
C LYS A 391 3.29 21.72 -31.72
N GLY A 392 3.13 21.04 -30.58
CA GLY A 392 1.92 20.96 -29.79
C GLY A 392 0.85 19.99 -30.30
N THR A 393 -0.16 19.79 -29.49
CA THR A 393 -1.26 18.81 -29.64
C THR A 393 -1.88 18.79 -31.04
N LYS A 394 -2.10 19.98 -31.65
CA LYS A 394 -2.73 20.06 -32.97
C LYS A 394 -1.94 19.34 -34.06
N ARG A 395 -0.60 19.48 -34.04
CA ARG A 395 0.26 18.77 -35.01
C ARG A 395 0.37 17.29 -34.72
N ILE A 396 0.43 16.92 -33.45
CA ILE A 396 0.46 15.50 -33.02
C ILE A 396 -0.84 14.81 -33.45
N ALA A 397 -2.00 15.41 -33.13
CA ALA A 397 -3.30 14.88 -33.53
C ALA A 397 -3.49 14.78 -35.04
N GLN A 398 -2.94 15.74 -35.80
CA GLN A 398 -2.93 15.69 -37.26
C GLN A 398 -2.19 14.44 -37.76
N LYS A 399 -1.01 14.13 -37.18
CA LYS A 399 -0.24 12.92 -37.54
C LYS A 399 -1.02 11.64 -37.25
N VAL A 400 -1.66 11.53 -36.10
CA VAL A 400 -2.52 10.36 -35.79
C VAL A 400 -3.62 10.19 -36.84
N GLY A 401 -4.22 11.28 -37.31
CA GLY A 401 -5.23 11.24 -38.36
C GLY A 401 -4.65 10.83 -39.72
N GLU A 402 -3.50 11.35 -40.11
CA GLU A 402 -2.78 10.99 -41.35
C GLU A 402 -2.49 9.50 -41.37
N GLU A 403 -1.79 8.95 -40.36
CA GLU A 403 -1.40 7.55 -40.27
C GLU A 403 -2.63 6.61 -40.20
N GLY A 404 -3.70 7.02 -39.50
CA GLY A 404 -4.95 6.24 -39.46
C GLY A 404 -5.61 6.07 -40.81
N VAL A 405 -5.53 7.09 -41.68
CA VAL A 405 -6.02 7.01 -43.07
C VAL A 405 -5.10 6.12 -43.91
N GLU A 406 -3.79 6.24 -43.78
CA GLU A 406 -2.79 5.48 -44.53
C GLU A 406 -2.88 3.98 -44.20
N VAL A 407 -3.07 3.60 -42.93
CA VAL A 407 -3.41 2.22 -42.52
C VAL A 407 -4.63 1.69 -43.24
N ALA A 408 -5.71 2.48 -43.34
CA ALA A 408 -6.93 2.05 -44.01
C ALA A 408 -6.75 1.89 -45.54
N LEU A 409 -5.97 2.78 -46.17
CA LEU A 409 -5.64 2.71 -47.57
C LEU A 409 -4.78 1.49 -47.91
N ALA A 410 -3.69 1.27 -47.17
CA ALA A 410 -2.81 0.10 -47.32
C ALA A 410 -3.57 -1.21 -47.19
N ALA A 411 -4.49 -1.29 -46.19
CA ALA A 411 -5.36 -2.46 -46.03
C ALA A 411 -6.29 -2.68 -47.24
N THR A 412 -6.84 -1.59 -47.79
CA THR A 412 -7.78 -1.65 -48.93
C THR A 412 -7.11 -2.17 -50.18
N VAL A 413 -5.85 -1.78 -50.44
CA VAL A 413 -5.06 -2.23 -51.60
C VAL A 413 -4.34 -3.56 -51.34
N GLN A 414 -4.47 -4.11 -50.14
CA GLN A 414 -3.86 -5.37 -49.69
C GLN A 414 -2.30 -5.34 -49.70
N ASP A 415 -1.70 -4.17 -49.56
CA ASP A 415 -0.28 -4.02 -49.36
C ASP A 415 0.08 -4.29 -47.89
N LYS A 416 0.60 -5.49 -47.65
CA LYS A 416 0.93 -5.94 -46.28
C LYS A 416 2.14 -5.25 -45.69
N GLU A 417 3.11 -4.87 -46.51
CA GLU A 417 4.34 -4.21 -46.05
C GLU A 417 4.01 -2.76 -45.64
N GLU A 418 3.31 -2.03 -46.48
CA GLU A 418 2.86 -0.68 -46.19
C GLU A 418 1.90 -0.67 -44.99
N LEU A 419 0.96 -1.62 -44.89
CA LEU A 419 0.04 -1.75 -43.76
C LEU A 419 0.78 -1.90 -42.42
N VAL A 420 1.87 -2.66 -42.36
CA VAL A 420 2.66 -2.83 -41.13
C VAL A 420 3.41 -1.54 -40.80
N ASN A 421 3.97 -0.85 -41.80
CA ASN A 421 4.69 0.41 -41.62
C ASN A 421 3.76 1.51 -41.08
N GLU A 422 2.61 1.71 -41.73
CA GLU A 422 1.65 2.73 -41.32
C GLU A 422 1.01 2.41 -39.96
N ALA A 423 0.78 1.13 -39.64
CA ALA A 423 0.32 0.72 -38.33
C ALA A 423 1.37 1.01 -37.22
N ALA A 424 2.66 0.88 -37.53
CA ALA A 424 3.74 1.24 -36.61
C ALA A 424 3.80 2.74 -36.39
N ASP A 425 3.63 3.56 -37.45
CA ASP A 425 3.60 5.03 -37.36
C ASP A 425 2.36 5.52 -36.63
N LEU A 426 1.19 4.91 -36.85
CA LEU A 426 -0.02 5.19 -36.09
C LEU A 426 0.17 4.92 -34.60
N LEU A 427 0.73 3.76 -34.24
CA LEU A 427 0.99 3.38 -32.85
C LEU A 427 1.98 4.38 -32.19
N TYR A 428 3.04 4.76 -32.91
CA TYR A 428 4.00 5.75 -32.47
C TYR A 428 3.38 7.10 -32.18
N HIS A 429 2.65 7.68 -33.14
CA HIS A 429 2.03 8.98 -32.99
C HIS A 429 0.88 8.99 -31.99
N ALA A 430 0.12 7.89 -31.86
CA ALA A 430 -0.87 7.73 -30.81
C ALA A 430 -0.23 7.73 -29.41
N THR A 431 0.93 7.07 -29.24
CA THR A 431 1.69 7.11 -27.97
C THR A 431 2.12 8.54 -27.63
N VAL A 432 2.68 9.27 -28.60
CA VAL A 432 3.06 10.68 -28.39
C VAL A 432 1.84 11.54 -28.01
N LEU A 433 0.67 11.31 -28.64
CA LEU A 433 -0.55 12.05 -28.31
C LEU A 433 -1.05 11.75 -26.90
N LEU A 434 -1.03 10.49 -26.47
CA LEU A 434 -1.42 10.12 -25.11
C LEU A 434 -0.54 10.84 -24.10
N HIS A 435 0.78 10.79 -24.25
CA HIS A 435 1.71 11.47 -23.33
C HIS A 435 1.56 13.00 -23.37
N ASP A 436 1.26 13.57 -24.52
CA ASP A 436 0.98 15.02 -24.63
C ASP A 436 -0.22 15.44 -23.76
N GLN A 437 -1.19 14.53 -23.59
CA GLN A 437 -2.38 14.72 -22.76
C GLN A 437 -2.25 14.12 -21.35
N ASP A 438 -1.02 13.81 -20.89
CA ASP A 438 -0.72 13.20 -19.60
C ASP A 438 -1.43 11.85 -19.37
N LEU A 439 -1.65 11.09 -20.44
CA LEU A 439 -2.21 9.74 -20.46
C LEU A 439 -1.17 8.72 -20.93
N SER A 440 -1.44 7.45 -20.71
CA SER A 440 -0.60 6.31 -21.09
C SER A 440 -1.41 5.19 -21.75
N TRP A 441 -0.74 4.19 -22.32
CA TRP A 441 -1.42 2.97 -22.78
C TRP A 441 -2.06 2.18 -21.65
N GLN A 442 -1.62 2.36 -20.40
CA GLN A 442 -2.27 1.73 -19.24
C GLN A 442 -3.71 2.22 -19.07
N ASP A 443 -3.97 3.52 -19.30
CA ASP A 443 -5.32 4.11 -19.24
C ASP A 443 -6.20 3.52 -20.33
N VAL A 444 -5.67 3.38 -21.55
CA VAL A 444 -6.38 2.76 -22.67
C VAL A 444 -6.70 1.28 -22.40
N ILE A 445 -5.71 0.53 -21.88
CA ILE A 445 -5.88 -0.88 -21.54
C ILE A 445 -6.89 -1.05 -20.40
N ALA A 446 -6.92 -0.15 -19.41
CA ALA A 446 -7.91 -0.16 -18.33
C ALA A 446 -9.35 -0.06 -18.87
N VAL A 447 -9.58 0.80 -19.87
CA VAL A 447 -10.88 0.90 -20.56
C VAL A 447 -11.22 -0.40 -21.29
N LEU A 448 -10.24 -1.00 -21.98
CA LEU A 448 -10.45 -2.27 -22.68
C LEU A 448 -10.78 -3.41 -21.71
N LYS A 449 -10.07 -3.52 -20.59
CA LYS A 449 -10.35 -4.50 -19.52
C LYS A 449 -11.77 -4.33 -18.99
N HIS A 450 -12.15 -3.11 -18.65
CA HIS A 450 -13.51 -2.82 -18.16
C HIS A 450 -14.59 -3.23 -19.16
N ARG A 451 -14.39 -2.97 -20.48
CA ARG A 451 -15.34 -3.37 -21.53
C ARG A 451 -15.43 -4.90 -21.70
N HIS A 452 -14.42 -5.65 -21.29
CA HIS A 452 -14.37 -7.11 -21.36
C HIS A 452 -14.62 -7.80 -20.01
N GLY A 453 -15.13 -7.07 -19.00
CA GLY A 453 -15.50 -7.61 -17.70
C GLY A 453 -14.34 -8.06 -16.83
N GLN A 454 -13.15 -7.46 -17.00
CA GLN A 454 -11.94 -7.73 -16.22
C GLN A 454 -11.55 -6.55 -15.32
#